data_39ee78ce0fc8b566e7c0ed6373b7e93d
#
_entry.id   39ee78ce0fc8b566e7c0ed6373b7e93d
#
_cell.length_a   1.000
_cell.length_b   1.000
_cell.length_c   1.000
_cell.angle_alpha   90.00
_cell.angle_beta   90.00
_cell.angle_gamma   90.00
#
_symmetry.space_group_name_H-M   'P 1'
#
loop_
_entity.id
_entity.type
_entity.pdbx_description
1 polymer ?
#
loop_
_entity_poly.entity_id
_entity_poly.type
_entity_poly.pdbx_seq_one_letter_code
_entity_poly.pdbx_strand_id
1 'polypeptide(L)'
;MKKKITLLSVALLSLTLVGCGGAKNKAKEYTPKENNKKVEETSNAKTSEEAVALKDGTYTGKSSEDDYGGRIEVTITVTDGKISDTVVKNLQKDGTEKGEDYGKEAGEEGHKAAQMTLEASQDYGKELTEKGKVEEVEAVSGATQSYNQFVEAANDAINQAK
;
A
#
# COMPACT_ATOMS: atom_id res chain seq x y z
N MET A 1 -19.39 -26.66 -36.43
CA MET A 1 -18.13 -27.43 -36.63
C MET A 1 -17.51 -27.65 -35.27
N LYS A 2 -17.47 -28.89 -34.84
CA LYS A 2 -16.99 -29.30 -33.50
C LYS A 2 -15.47 -29.44 -33.57
N LYS A 3 -14.71 -28.71 -32.70
CA LYS A 3 -13.29 -28.94 -32.49
C LYS A 3 -13.03 -29.46 -31.09
N LYS A 4 -12.37 -30.61 -31.06
CA LYS A 4 -12.12 -31.50 -29.93
C LYS A 4 -11.04 -30.94 -29.00
N ILE A 5 -11.29 -31.09 -27.72
CA ILE A 5 -10.35 -30.85 -26.62
C ILE A 5 -9.43 -32.07 -26.55
N THR A 6 -8.13 -31.85 -26.56
CA THR A 6 -7.12 -32.89 -26.29
C THR A 6 -6.46 -32.57 -24.95
N LEU A 7 -6.72 -33.41 -23.96
CA LEU A 7 -6.02 -33.50 -22.70
C LEU A 7 -4.64 -34.11 -22.92
N LEU A 8 -3.58 -33.48 -22.46
CA LEU A 8 -2.26 -34.11 -22.37
C LEU A 8 -1.79 -34.04 -20.92
N SER A 9 -1.79 -35.20 -20.28
CA SER A 9 -1.17 -35.49 -18.98
C SER A 9 0.29 -35.86 -19.19
N VAL A 10 1.22 -35.27 -18.42
CA VAL A 10 2.59 -35.81 -18.18
C VAL A 10 3.06 -35.24 -16.84
N ALA A 11 3.07 -36.00 -15.80
CA ALA A 11 4.11 -36.88 -15.25
C ALA A 11 5.15 -36.15 -14.36
N LEU A 12 5.12 -36.55 -13.09
CA LEU A 12 6.08 -36.27 -11.99
C LEU A 12 7.52 -36.61 -12.40
N LEU A 13 8.46 -35.77 -11.98
CA LEU A 13 9.83 -36.19 -11.73
C LEU A 13 10.35 -35.63 -10.42
N SER A 14 10.43 -36.47 -9.41
CA SER A 14 11.11 -36.26 -8.15
C SER A 14 12.62 -36.43 -8.35
N LEU A 15 13.43 -35.42 -7.92
CA LEU A 15 14.87 -35.55 -7.81
C LEU A 15 15.32 -35.12 -6.41
N THR A 16 15.67 -36.13 -5.60
CA THR A 16 16.38 -36.00 -4.32
C THR A 16 17.87 -35.86 -4.59
N LEU A 17 18.50 -34.82 -4.07
CA LEU A 17 19.96 -34.72 -3.97
C LEU A 17 20.36 -34.42 -2.54
N VAL A 18 20.89 -35.45 -1.88
CA VAL A 18 21.66 -35.39 -0.65
C VAL A 18 23.07 -34.92 -1.02
N GLY A 19 23.55 -33.86 -0.37
CA GLY A 19 24.91 -33.35 -0.49
C GLY A 19 25.40 -32.86 0.86
N CYS A 20 26.20 -33.69 1.51
CA CYS A 20 26.91 -33.43 2.78
C CYS A 20 28.14 -32.57 2.51
N GLY A 21 28.42 -31.55 3.33
CA GLY A 21 29.68 -30.77 3.25
C GLY A 21 29.74 -29.69 4.34
N GLY A 22 30.50 -29.97 5.41
CA GLY A 22 30.57 -29.13 6.61
C GLY A 22 31.45 -27.90 6.46
N ALA A 23 31.06 -26.84 7.16
CA ALA A 23 31.98 -25.81 7.68
C ALA A 23 31.40 -25.26 8.97
N LYS A 24 32.17 -25.37 10.04
CA LYS A 24 31.87 -24.91 11.39
C LYS A 24 31.93 -23.37 11.44
N ASN A 25 30.81 -22.72 11.75
CA ASN A 25 30.84 -21.39 12.32
C ASN A 25 29.92 -21.37 13.56
N LYS A 26 30.52 -21.02 14.69
CA LYS A 26 29.89 -20.90 16.00
C LYS A 26 28.82 -19.80 15.96
N ALA A 27 27.55 -20.19 15.88
CA ALA A 27 26.46 -19.31 16.26
C ALA A 27 26.30 -19.39 17.79
N LYS A 28 26.31 -18.22 18.44
CA LYS A 28 26.01 -18.10 19.87
C LYS A 28 24.55 -18.46 20.09
N GLU A 29 24.34 -19.47 20.91
CA GLU A 29 23.05 -19.92 21.42
C GLU A 29 22.40 -18.80 22.25
N TYR A 30 21.26 -18.27 21.74
CA TYR A 30 20.40 -17.37 22.49
C TYR A 30 19.30 -18.19 23.12
N THR A 31 19.39 -18.42 24.42
CA THR A 31 18.33 -19.06 25.22
C THR A 31 17.31 -17.98 25.63
N PRO A 32 16.02 -18.09 25.23
CA PRO A 32 14.97 -17.25 25.80
C PRO A 32 14.68 -17.74 27.23
N LYS A 33 14.76 -16.86 28.20
CA LYS A 33 14.25 -17.09 29.54
C LYS A 33 12.73 -17.15 29.49
N GLU A 34 12.21 -18.31 29.81
CA GLU A 34 10.81 -18.60 30.09
C GLU A 34 10.33 -17.71 31.25
N ASN A 35 9.45 -16.76 30.95
CA ASN A 35 8.71 -16.01 31.96
C ASN A 35 7.24 -16.39 31.80
N ASN A 36 6.85 -17.37 32.56
CA ASN A 36 5.51 -17.91 32.67
C ASN A 36 4.62 -16.87 33.36
N LYS A 37 3.85 -16.10 32.58
CA LYS A 37 2.74 -15.30 33.09
C LYS A 37 1.48 -15.68 32.33
N LYS A 38 0.65 -16.44 33.04
CA LYS A 38 -0.72 -16.82 32.72
C LYS A 38 -1.45 -15.67 32.02
N VAL A 39 -1.72 -15.82 30.71
CA VAL A 39 -2.64 -14.93 29.97
C VAL A 39 -4.00 -15.57 30.05
N GLU A 40 -4.90 -14.96 30.81
CA GLU A 40 -6.33 -15.24 30.78
C GLU A 40 -6.86 -14.95 29.38
N GLU A 41 -7.59 -15.93 28.84
CA GLU A 41 -8.43 -15.76 27.67
C GLU A 41 -9.43 -14.63 27.93
N THR A 42 -9.15 -13.46 27.36
CA THR A 42 -10.18 -12.41 27.25
C THR A 42 -10.79 -12.52 25.87
N SER A 43 -12.03 -12.94 25.86
CA SER A 43 -12.93 -13.01 24.73
C SER A 43 -12.75 -11.88 23.74
N ASN A 44 -12.63 -12.27 22.49
CA ASN A 44 -12.67 -11.45 21.29
C ASN A 44 -13.95 -10.59 21.27
N ALA A 45 -13.91 -9.43 21.92
CA ALA A 45 -14.89 -8.38 21.71
C ALA A 45 -14.54 -7.76 20.34
N LYS A 46 -15.31 -8.15 19.34
CA LYS A 46 -15.43 -7.43 18.08
C LYS A 46 -15.94 -6.02 18.45
N THR A 47 -15.00 -5.12 18.70
CA THR A 47 -15.31 -3.69 18.79
C THR A 47 -15.76 -3.28 17.39
N SER A 48 -17.05 -3.15 17.21
CA SER A 48 -17.59 -2.34 16.13
C SER A 48 -17.10 -0.92 16.41
N GLU A 49 -16.01 -0.49 15.74
CA GLU A 49 -15.73 0.93 15.63
C GLU A 49 -16.98 1.54 14.99
N GLU A 50 -17.77 2.25 15.81
CA GLU A 50 -18.79 3.15 15.28
C GLU A 50 -18.04 4.09 14.34
N ALA A 51 -18.36 4.01 13.06
CA ALA A 51 -17.80 4.90 12.04
C ALA A 51 -18.19 6.31 12.48
N VAL A 52 -17.23 7.06 13.01
CA VAL A 52 -17.43 8.48 13.35
C VAL A 52 -17.79 9.16 12.03
N ALA A 53 -19.02 9.66 11.95
CA ALA A 53 -19.49 10.38 10.77
C ALA A 53 -18.56 11.60 10.55
N LEU A 54 -18.03 11.69 9.33
CA LEU A 54 -17.17 12.80 8.97
C LEU A 54 -18.00 14.09 8.83
N LYS A 55 -17.42 15.23 9.13
CA LYS A 55 -18.06 16.53 8.89
C LYS A 55 -18.00 16.87 7.42
N ASP A 56 -19.09 17.36 6.86
CA ASP A 56 -19.16 17.82 5.48
C ASP A 56 -18.17 18.97 5.23
N GLY A 57 -17.47 18.91 4.10
CA GLY A 57 -16.44 19.89 3.76
C GLY A 57 -15.38 19.32 2.84
N THR A 58 -14.36 20.13 2.57
CA THR A 58 -13.19 19.72 1.78
C THR A 58 -11.95 19.82 2.67
N TYR A 59 -11.17 18.74 2.73
CA TYR A 59 -10.02 18.62 3.62
C TYR A 59 -8.81 18.14 2.82
N THR A 60 -7.66 18.76 3.07
CA THR A 60 -6.41 18.40 2.38
C THR A 60 -5.39 17.92 3.41
N GLY A 61 -4.96 16.69 3.25
CA GLY A 61 -3.87 16.12 4.02
C GLY A 61 -2.60 15.98 3.18
N LYS A 62 -1.47 15.85 3.86
CA LYS A 62 -0.14 15.79 3.26
C LYS A 62 0.66 14.64 3.85
N SER A 63 1.44 13.98 3.00
CA SER A 63 2.44 13.03 3.47
C SER A 63 3.72 13.74 3.92
N SER A 64 4.57 13.00 4.63
CA SER A 64 6.00 13.30 4.72
C SER A 64 6.65 13.33 3.34
N GLU A 65 7.81 14.01 3.25
CA GLU A 65 8.59 14.05 2.03
C GLU A 65 9.35 12.72 1.82
N ASP A 66 9.48 12.33 0.55
CA ASP A 66 10.35 11.22 0.14
C ASP A 66 11.83 11.65 0.15
N ASP A 67 12.75 10.70 -0.13
CA ASP A 67 14.20 10.95 -0.16
C ASP A 67 14.61 12.04 -1.18
N TYR A 68 13.75 12.37 -2.11
CA TYR A 68 13.96 13.41 -3.13
C TYR A 68 13.23 14.71 -2.79
N GLY A 69 12.55 14.78 -1.65
CA GLY A 69 11.77 15.92 -1.17
C GLY A 69 10.37 16.02 -1.81
N GLY A 70 9.96 15.00 -2.55
CA GLY A 70 8.60 14.91 -3.10
C GLY A 70 7.59 14.43 -2.06
N ARG A 71 6.31 14.76 -2.24
CA ARG A 71 5.23 14.34 -1.34
C ARG A 71 3.92 14.11 -2.10
N ILE A 72 2.99 13.46 -1.44
CA ILE A 72 1.61 13.33 -1.91
C ILE A 72 0.71 14.27 -1.07
N GLU A 73 -0.19 14.96 -1.75
CA GLU A 73 -1.31 15.67 -1.15
C GLU A 73 -2.62 14.98 -1.55
N VAL A 74 -3.46 14.68 -0.57
CA VAL A 74 -4.79 14.08 -0.79
C VAL A 74 -5.84 15.08 -0.32
N THR A 75 -6.73 15.46 -1.24
CA THR A 75 -7.89 16.30 -0.93
C THR A 75 -9.15 15.43 -1.00
N ILE A 76 -9.86 15.32 0.11
CA ILE A 76 -11.16 14.64 0.17
C ILE A 76 -12.28 15.67 0.23
N THR A 77 -13.40 15.37 -0.45
CA THR A 77 -14.67 16.07 -0.26
C THR A 77 -15.61 15.14 0.48
N VAL A 78 -16.16 15.63 1.59
CA VAL A 78 -17.14 14.90 2.41
C VAL A 78 -18.52 15.49 2.18
N THR A 79 -19.49 14.64 1.90
CA THR A 79 -20.91 14.97 1.72
C THR A 79 -21.77 13.93 2.44
N ASP A 80 -22.73 14.37 3.22
CA ASP A 80 -23.60 13.50 4.03
C ASP A 80 -22.79 12.54 4.93
N GLY A 81 -21.68 13.03 5.50
CA GLY A 81 -20.81 12.28 6.39
C GLY A 81 -19.96 11.21 5.73
N LYS A 82 -19.83 11.20 4.39
CA LYS A 82 -19.07 10.21 3.60
C LYS A 82 -18.14 10.90 2.62
N ILE A 83 -17.02 10.26 2.30
CA ILE A 83 -16.13 10.70 1.24
C ILE A 83 -16.85 10.55 -0.09
N SER A 84 -17.10 11.66 -0.78
CA SER A 84 -17.78 11.73 -2.07
C SER A 84 -16.84 11.94 -3.25
N ASP A 85 -15.65 12.47 -2.99
CA ASP A 85 -14.60 12.67 -4.00
C ASP A 85 -13.21 12.67 -3.35
N THR A 86 -12.20 12.24 -4.10
CA THR A 86 -10.80 12.24 -3.67
C THR A 86 -9.89 12.66 -4.82
N VAL A 87 -9.13 13.71 -4.60
CA VAL A 87 -8.11 14.20 -5.53
C VAL A 87 -6.73 13.94 -4.96
N VAL A 88 -5.86 13.29 -5.73
CA VAL A 88 -4.47 12.98 -5.34
C VAL A 88 -3.50 13.77 -6.20
N LYS A 89 -2.57 14.48 -5.57
CA LYS A 89 -1.48 15.21 -6.23
C LYS A 89 -0.14 14.66 -5.79
N ASN A 90 0.68 14.30 -6.75
CA ASN A 90 2.08 13.92 -6.53
C ASN A 90 2.95 15.16 -6.79
N LEU A 91 3.60 15.67 -5.77
CA LEU A 91 4.36 16.91 -5.84
C LEU A 91 5.86 16.64 -5.80
N GLN A 92 6.61 17.45 -6.53
CA GLN A 92 8.05 17.54 -6.46
C GLN A 92 8.44 18.41 -5.25
N LYS A 93 9.74 18.44 -4.92
CA LYS A 93 10.30 19.23 -3.83
C LYS A 93 9.95 20.71 -3.89
N ASP A 94 9.88 21.28 -5.07
CA ASP A 94 9.53 22.68 -5.31
C ASP A 94 8.01 22.97 -5.28
N GLY A 95 7.19 21.93 -5.05
CA GLY A 95 5.75 21.99 -5.01
C GLY A 95 5.07 21.89 -6.38
N THR A 96 5.82 21.72 -7.47
CA THR A 96 5.23 21.47 -8.79
C THR A 96 4.69 20.05 -8.87
N GLU A 97 3.59 19.85 -9.61
CA GLU A 97 3.00 18.52 -9.78
C GLU A 97 3.86 17.65 -10.72
N LYS A 98 4.05 16.39 -10.34
CA LYS A 98 4.72 15.38 -11.17
C LYS A 98 3.78 15.02 -12.33
N GLY A 99 4.12 15.48 -13.55
CA GLY A 99 3.32 15.26 -14.75
C GLY A 99 3.88 14.17 -15.66
N GLU A 100 3.41 14.17 -16.92
CA GLU A 100 3.78 13.18 -17.95
C GLU A 100 5.29 13.14 -18.27
N ASP A 101 6.02 14.22 -18.00
CA ASP A 101 7.47 14.29 -18.24
C ASP A 101 8.30 13.83 -17.04
N TYR A 102 7.68 13.60 -15.90
CA TYR A 102 8.39 13.23 -14.68
C TYR A 102 9.10 11.89 -14.82
N GLY A 103 10.38 11.85 -14.49
CA GLY A 103 11.23 10.67 -14.58
C GLY A 103 11.95 10.50 -15.92
N LYS A 104 11.76 11.36 -16.92
CA LYS A 104 12.43 11.26 -18.24
C LYS A 104 13.96 11.37 -18.12
N GLU A 105 14.46 12.11 -17.15
CA GLU A 105 15.90 12.26 -16.87
C GLU A 105 16.54 10.94 -16.38
N ALA A 106 15.74 10.01 -15.86
CA ALA A 106 16.21 8.69 -15.44
C ALA A 106 16.20 7.64 -16.58
N GLY A 107 15.97 8.09 -17.83
CA GLY A 107 15.85 7.24 -19.02
C GLY A 107 14.49 6.56 -19.14
N GLU A 108 14.34 5.73 -20.17
CA GLU A 108 13.05 5.12 -20.55
C GLU A 108 12.45 4.24 -19.44
N GLU A 109 13.27 3.40 -18.82
CA GLU A 109 12.86 2.51 -17.72
C GLU A 109 12.44 3.32 -16.48
N GLY A 110 13.23 4.33 -16.12
CA GLY A 110 12.94 5.22 -14.99
C GLY A 110 11.66 6.04 -15.22
N HIS A 111 11.48 6.56 -16.43
CA HIS A 111 10.26 7.26 -16.80
C HIS A 111 9.03 6.36 -16.71
N LYS A 112 9.11 5.15 -17.26
CA LYS A 112 8.00 4.16 -17.18
C LYS A 112 7.65 3.82 -15.73
N ALA A 113 8.65 3.59 -14.89
CA ALA A 113 8.42 3.32 -13.46
C ALA A 113 7.77 4.52 -12.76
N ALA A 114 8.21 5.75 -13.05
CA ALA A 114 7.63 6.97 -12.51
C ALA A 114 6.16 7.13 -12.92
N GLN A 115 5.83 6.95 -14.20
CA GLN A 115 4.46 7.06 -14.68
C GLN A 115 3.54 6.00 -14.06
N MET A 116 4.02 4.75 -13.90
CA MET A 116 3.26 3.70 -13.21
C MET A 116 2.92 4.09 -11.76
N THR A 117 3.84 4.73 -11.05
CA THR A 117 3.55 5.17 -9.66
C THR A 117 2.57 6.34 -9.61
N LEU A 118 2.57 7.23 -10.62
CA LEU A 118 1.59 8.30 -10.73
C LEU A 118 0.19 7.76 -11.03
N GLU A 119 0.07 6.79 -11.94
CA GLU A 119 -1.20 6.11 -12.23
C GLU A 119 -1.74 5.41 -10.98
N ALA A 120 -0.89 4.63 -10.28
CA ALA A 120 -1.27 3.98 -9.05
C ALA A 120 -1.81 4.97 -7.99
N SER A 121 -1.20 6.14 -7.86
CA SER A 121 -1.67 7.17 -6.92
C SER A 121 -3.08 7.68 -7.27
N GLN A 122 -3.41 7.82 -8.55
CA GLN A 122 -4.75 8.20 -8.98
C GLN A 122 -5.77 7.08 -8.69
N ASP A 123 -5.37 5.82 -8.86
CA ASP A 123 -6.25 4.68 -8.56
C ASP A 123 -6.52 4.56 -7.06
N TYR A 124 -5.53 4.83 -6.18
CA TYR A 124 -5.77 4.90 -4.74
C TYR A 124 -6.83 5.93 -4.37
N GLY A 125 -6.83 7.10 -5.02
CA GLY A 125 -7.85 8.13 -4.81
C GLY A 125 -9.25 7.66 -5.20
N LYS A 126 -9.39 7.00 -6.35
CA LYS A 126 -10.66 6.40 -6.80
C LYS A 126 -11.15 5.35 -5.82
N GLU A 127 -10.26 4.43 -5.42
CA GLU A 127 -10.61 3.39 -4.45
C GLU A 127 -11.04 3.98 -3.10
N LEU A 128 -10.38 5.02 -2.61
CA LEU A 128 -10.76 5.68 -1.37
C LEU A 128 -12.17 6.28 -1.49
N THR A 129 -12.51 6.90 -2.62
CA THR A 129 -13.86 7.42 -2.87
C THR A 129 -14.91 6.30 -2.87
N GLU A 130 -14.62 5.18 -3.53
CA GLU A 130 -15.53 4.05 -3.65
C GLU A 130 -15.72 3.30 -2.32
N LYS A 131 -14.63 3.05 -1.60
CA LYS A 131 -14.61 2.22 -0.38
C LYS A 131 -14.88 3.04 0.88
N GLY A 132 -14.53 4.34 0.88
CA GLY A 132 -14.72 5.25 2.01
C GLY A 132 -13.76 5.02 3.18
N LYS A 133 -12.78 4.11 3.04
CA LYS A 133 -11.83 3.73 4.09
C LYS A 133 -10.46 3.50 3.51
N VAL A 134 -9.43 4.08 4.15
CA VAL A 134 -8.04 3.95 3.72
C VAL A 134 -7.55 2.51 3.81
N GLU A 135 -7.98 1.76 4.83
CA GLU A 135 -7.57 0.38 5.08
C GLU A 135 -8.08 -0.61 4.01
N GLU A 136 -9.07 -0.20 3.22
CA GLU A 136 -9.63 -1.01 2.14
C GLU A 136 -8.99 -0.70 0.77
N VAL A 137 -8.11 0.32 0.69
CA VAL A 137 -7.34 0.66 -0.52
C VAL A 137 -6.19 -0.32 -0.69
N GLU A 138 -6.05 -0.91 -1.88
CA GLU A 138 -5.06 -1.94 -2.13
C GLU A 138 -3.76 -1.36 -2.72
N ALA A 139 -2.60 -1.80 -2.19
CA ALA A 139 -1.31 -1.39 -2.68
C ALA A 139 -1.00 -1.99 -4.07
N VAL A 140 -0.59 -1.17 -5.02
CA VAL A 140 -0.12 -1.62 -6.34
C VAL A 140 1.34 -2.08 -6.25
N SER A 141 1.62 -3.26 -6.79
CA SER A 141 2.99 -3.81 -6.82
C SER A 141 3.93 -2.88 -7.57
N GLY A 142 5.07 -2.54 -6.95
CA GLY A 142 6.03 -1.59 -7.50
C GLY A 142 5.77 -0.13 -7.12
N ALA A 143 4.63 0.21 -6.49
CA ALA A 143 4.29 1.55 -6.04
C ALA A 143 4.16 1.67 -4.50
N THR A 144 4.91 0.85 -3.76
CA THR A 144 4.80 0.78 -2.28
C THR A 144 5.08 2.12 -1.58
N GLN A 145 6.07 2.87 -2.05
CA GLN A 145 6.39 4.18 -1.46
C GLN A 145 5.24 5.17 -1.68
N SER A 146 4.72 5.25 -2.90
CA SER A 146 3.54 6.06 -3.24
C SER A 146 2.32 5.66 -2.41
N TYR A 147 2.10 4.36 -2.21
CA TYR A 147 1.02 3.87 -1.35
C TYR A 147 1.17 4.35 0.10
N ASN A 148 2.36 4.22 0.69
CA ASN A 148 2.59 4.67 2.06
C ASN A 148 2.38 6.18 2.22
N GLN A 149 2.87 6.98 1.27
CA GLN A 149 2.63 8.42 1.26
C GLN A 149 1.14 8.76 1.07
N PHE A 150 0.43 8.04 0.19
CA PHE A 150 -1.00 8.20 0.03
C PHE A 150 -1.76 7.91 1.32
N VAL A 151 -1.47 6.80 2.00
CA VAL A 151 -2.10 6.41 3.28
C VAL A 151 -1.88 7.50 4.33
N GLU A 152 -0.66 8.03 4.45
CA GLU A 152 -0.34 9.11 5.38
C GLU A 152 -1.17 10.38 5.08
N ALA A 153 -1.17 10.84 3.84
CA ALA A 153 -1.90 12.03 3.41
C ALA A 153 -3.42 11.87 3.54
N ALA A 154 -3.97 10.69 3.17
CA ALA A 154 -5.39 10.41 3.29
C ALA A 154 -5.85 10.39 4.75
N ASN A 155 -5.07 9.77 5.64
CA ASN A 155 -5.36 9.79 7.07
C ASN A 155 -5.29 11.19 7.67
N ASP A 156 -4.34 12.02 7.24
CA ASP A 156 -4.28 13.43 7.68
C ASP A 156 -5.54 14.20 7.24
N ALA A 157 -5.99 14.05 5.99
CA ALA A 157 -7.22 14.67 5.51
C ALA A 157 -8.47 14.18 6.28
N ILE A 158 -8.61 12.86 6.49
CA ILE A 158 -9.73 12.28 7.23
C ILE A 158 -9.75 12.74 8.70
N ASN A 159 -8.59 12.86 9.33
CA ASN A 159 -8.51 13.32 10.73
C ASN A 159 -8.97 14.78 10.90
N GLN A 160 -8.79 15.61 9.86
CA GLN A 160 -9.31 16.99 9.86
C GLN A 160 -10.85 17.04 9.74
N ALA A 161 -11.45 15.98 9.15
CA ALA A 161 -12.91 15.87 8.97
C ALA A 161 -13.65 15.31 10.20
N LYS A 162 -12.96 14.86 11.22
CA LYS A 162 -13.58 14.35 12.48
C LYS A 162 -13.85 15.50 13.45
#